data_02fa129beb5bb6aa3d1f0fdd0fc9986e
#
_entry.id   02fa129beb5bb6aa3d1f0fdd0fc9986e
#
_cell.length_a   1.000
_cell.length_b   1.000
_cell.length_c   1.000
_cell.angle_alpha   90.00
_cell.angle_beta   90.00
_cell.angle_gamma   90.00
#
_symmetry.space_group_name_H-M   'P 1'
#
loop_
_entity.id
_entity.type
_entity.pdbx_description
1 polymer ?
#
loop_
_entity_poly.entity_id
_entity_poly.type
_entity_poly.pdbx_seq_one_letter_code
_entity_poly.pdbx_strand_id
1 'polypeptide(L)'
;IQDRLRTTSFNDTVQMHREQLRSLRRIEFEFAVPEDALPLRRPVARFPYVPDNPEKRDEHCREAYQIQVQGLMKRLTFTKTERVVIGVSGGLDSAHALIAATHAMDRLNLPRANILAYTLPGFATSDTTKNNAHRLMAALGVTSQEIDIRPSCLQMLKDIEHPFTGGKPQYDIAFENVQAGERTSHLFRLANLHHALVLGTGDLSELALGWCTYGVGDHMS
;
A
#
# COMPACT_ATOMS: atom_id res chain seq x y z
N ILE A 1 -8.66 -21.24 -17.85
CA ILE A 1 -8.98 -20.17 -18.83
C ILE A 1 -10.38 -19.61 -18.55
N GLN A 2 -11.42 -20.43 -18.40
CA GLN A 2 -12.78 -19.95 -18.14
C GLN A 2 -12.93 -19.17 -16.83
N ASP A 3 -12.22 -19.55 -15.78
CA ASP A 3 -12.27 -18.82 -14.51
C ASP A 3 -11.58 -17.45 -14.60
N ARG A 4 -10.50 -17.34 -15.36
CA ARG A 4 -9.88 -16.06 -15.66
C ARG A 4 -10.79 -15.13 -16.47
N LEU A 5 -11.53 -15.68 -17.44
CA LEU A 5 -12.46 -14.90 -18.25
C LEU A 5 -13.68 -14.41 -17.43
N ARG A 6 -14.07 -15.15 -16.39
CA ARG A 6 -15.17 -14.75 -15.48
C ARG A 6 -14.82 -13.58 -14.57
N THR A 7 -13.54 -13.40 -14.26
CA THR A 7 -13.05 -12.39 -13.31
C THR A 7 -12.52 -11.12 -13.99
N THR A 8 -12.55 -11.05 -15.31
CA THR A 8 -12.07 -9.90 -16.09
C THR A 8 -13.23 -9.12 -16.71
N SER A 9 -12.96 -7.86 -17.08
CA SER A 9 -13.88 -7.01 -17.84
C SER A 9 -14.29 -7.55 -19.22
N PHE A 10 -13.64 -8.64 -19.67
CA PHE A 10 -14.00 -9.35 -20.91
C PHE A 10 -15.23 -10.27 -20.78
N ASN A 11 -15.84 -10.36 -19.60
CA ASN A 11 -17.01 -11.19 -19.36
C ASN A 11 -18.19 -10.82 -20.28
N ASP A 12 -18.38 -9.53 -20.55
CA ASP A 12 -19.41 -9.04 -21.47
C ASP A 12 -19.19 -9.55 -22.91
N THR A 13 -17.95 -9.56 -23.37
CA THR A 13 -17.59 -10.09 -24.69
C THR A 13 -17.90 -11.59 -24.80
N VAL A 14 -17.64 -12.37 -23.77
CA VAL A 14 -17.99 -13.79 -23.71
C VAL A 14 -19.51 -14.00 -23.73
N GLN A 15 -20.27 -13.16 -23.03
CA GLN A 15 -21.72 -13.18 -23.04
C GLN A 15 -22.30 -12.85 -24.41
N MET A 16 -21.80 -11.79 -25.06
CA MET A 16 -22.24 -11.37 -26.39
C MET A 16 -21.99 -12.42 -27.47
N HIS A 17 -20.94 -13.24 -27.34
CA HIS A 17 -20.59 -14.29 -28.29
C HIS A 17 -20.97 -15.70 -27.84
N ARG A 18 -21.86 -15.83 -26.87
CA ARG A 18 -22.26 -17.12 -26.27
C ARG A 18 -22.78 -18.13 -27.30
N GLU A 19 -23.51 -17.69 -28.30
CA GLU A 19 -24.04 -18.56 -29.37
C GLU A 19 -22.92 -19.08 -30.28
N GLN A 20 -21.97 -18.23 -30.61
CA GLN A 20 -20.78 -18.63 -31.37
C GLN A 20 -19.93 -19.63 -30.59
N LEU A 21 -19.78 -19.44 -29.29
CA LEU A 21 -19.08 -20.39 -28.42
C LEU A 21 -19.77 -21.78 -28.36
N ARG A 22 -21.10 -21.82 -28.48
CA ARG A 22 -21.87 -23.09 -28.54
C ARG A 22 -21.65 -23.83 -29.85
N SER A 23 -21.34 -23.16 -30.92
CA SER A 23 -21.04 -23.79 -32.23
C SER A 23 -19.63 -24.38 -32.31
N LEU A 24 -18.76 -24.11 -31.35
CA LEU A 24 -17.41 -24.68 -31.32
C LEU A 24 -17.45 -26.19 -31.04
N ARG A 25 -16.60 -26.92 -31.73
CA ARG A 25 -16.42 -28.34 -31.51
C ARG A 25 -15.97 -28.59 -30.06
N ARG A 26 -16.77 -29.33 -29.30
CA ARG A 26 -16.42 -29.77 -27.97
C ARG A 26 -15.70 -31.12 -28.05
N ILE A 27 -14.51 -31.20 -27.48
CA ILE A 27 -13.76 -32.43 -27.32
C ILE A 27 -13.74 -32.75 -25.82
N GLU A 28 -14.42 -33.84 -25.48
CA GLU A 28 -14.41 -34.36 -24.10
C GLU A 28 -13.32 -35.40 -23.99
N PHE A 29 -12.55 -35.37 -22.93
CA PHE A 29 -11.53 -36.34 -22.62
C PHE A 29 -11.44 -36.57 -21.11
N GLU A 30 -11.11 -37.78 -20.72
CA GLU A 30 -10.82 -38.08 -19.32
C GLU A 30 -9.41 -37.58 -18.98
N PHE A 31 -9.30 -36.80 -17.94
CA PHE A 31 -8.01 -36.35 -17.42
C PHE A 31 -7.82 -36.87 -15.99
N ALA A 32 -7.05 -37.93 -15.85
CA ALA A 32 -6.59 -38.39 -14.55
C ALA A 32 -5.47 -37.47 -14.06
N VAL A 33 -5.72 -36.77 -12.95
CA VAL A 33 -4.65 -36.03 -12.30
C VAL A 33 -3.63 -37.00 -11.72
N PRO A 34 -2.34 -36.90 -12.07
CA PRO A 34 -1.33 -37.74 -11.47
C PRO A 34 -1.28 -37.56 -9.95
N GLU A 35 -1.29 -38.65 -9.20
CA GLU A 35 -1.19 -38.63 -7.74
C GLU A 35 0.26 -38.36 -7.28
N ASP A 36 1.22 -38.70 -8.12
CA ASP A 36 2.63 -38.46 -7.83
C ASP A 36 3.07 -37.02 -8.11
N ALA A 37 4.02 -36.54 -7.33
CA ALA A 37 4.65 -35.24 -7.54
C ALA A 37 5.38 -35.20 -8.89
N LEU A 38 4.90 -34.41 -9.83
CA LEU A 38 5.55 -34.22 -11.13
C LEU A 38 6.72 -33.25 -11.02
N PRO A 39 7.90 -33.61 -11.59
CA PRO A 39 9.02 -32.67 -11.62
C PRO A 39 8.69 -31.47 -12.51
N LEU A 40 9.06 -30.28 -12.08
CA LEU A 40 8.96 -29.09 -12.89
C LEU A 40 9.89 -29.19 -14.09
N ARG A 41 9.34 -29.14 -15.30
CA ARG A 41 10.10 -29.22 -16.56
C ARG A 41 10.78 -27.91 -16.96
N ARG A 42 10.38 -26.79 -16.35
CA ARG A 42 10.98 -25.49 -16.57
C ARG A 42 11.59 -24.97 -15.26
N PRO A 43 12.71 -24.27 -15.33
CA PRO A 43 13.26 -23.63 -14.16
C PRO A 43 12.28 -22.56 -13.66
N VAL A 44 12.02 -22.55 -12.36
CA VAL A 44 11.25 -21.51 -11.68
C VAL A 44 12.23 -20.78 -10.79
N ALA A 45 12.47 -19.51 -11.10
CA ALA A 45 13.34 -18.68 -10.28
C ALA A 45 12.73 -18.50 -8.88
N ARG A 46 13.53 -18.69 -7.83
CA ARG A 46 13.10 -18.49 -6.45
C ARG A 46 12.65 -17.06 -6.19
N PHE A 47 13.31 -16.10 -6.83
CA PHE A 47 13.02 -14.68 -6.75
C PHE A 47 12.83 -14.13 -8.19
N PRO A 48 11.64 -14.30 -8.79
CA PRO A 48 11.44 -13.96 -10.22
C PRO A 48 11.57 -12.46 -10.52
N TYR A 49 11.41 -11.61 -9.50
CA TYR A 49 11.50 -10.15 -9.64
C TYR A 49 12.83 -9.55 -9.22
N VAL A 50 13.72 -10.38 -8.63
CA VAL A 50 15.03 -9.96 -8.15
C VAL A 50 16.11 -10.74 -8.91
N PRO A 51 16.79 -10.15 -9.87
CA PRO A 51 17.87 -10.82 -10.61
C PRO A 51 19.00 -11.31 -9.69
N ASP A 52 19.49 -12.51 -9.95
CA ASP A 52 20.64 -13.08 -9.22
C ASP A 52 21.94 -12.28 -9.48
N ASN A 53 22.08 -11.73 -10.69
CA ASN A 53 23.22 -10.88 -11.04
C ASN A 53 23.09 -9.51 -10.34
N PRO A 54 24.08 -9.09 -9.52
CA PRO A 54 24.02 -7.84 -8.76
C PRO A 54 23.85 -6.59 -9.64
N GLU A 55 24.54 -6.51 -10.78
CA GLU A 55 24.46 -5.36 -11.69
C GLU A 55 23.06 -5.21 -12.28
N LYS A 56 22.47 -6.31 -12.76
CA LYS A 56 21.08 -6.32 -13.24
C LYS A 56 20.09 -6.01 -12.14
N ARG A 57 20.32 -6.50 -10.93
CA ARG A 57 19.48 -6.18 -9.77
C ARG A 57 19.50 -4.69 -9.46
N ASP A 58 20.68 -4.08 -9.45
CA ASP A 58 20.83 -2.64 -9.16
C ASP A 58 20.19 -1.78 -10.28
N GLU A 59 20.29 -2.22 -11.53
CA GLU A 59 19.61 -1.59 -12.66
C GLU A 59 18.09 -1.66 -12.49
N HIS A 60 17.52 -2.86 -12.23
CA HIS A 60 16.09 -3.05 -12.03
C HIS A 60 15.54 -2.27 -10.82
N CYS A 61 16.27 -2.27 -9.71
CA CYS A 61 15.88 -1.50 -8.52
C CYS A 61 15.86 0.00 -8.83
N ARG A 62 16.86 0.50 -9.57
CA ARG A 62 16.89 1.89 -9.99
C ARG A 62 15.75 2.24 -10.93
N GLU A 63 15.46 1.37 -11.91
CA GLU A 63 14.34 1.55 -12.82
C GLU A 63 13.01 1.58 -12.09
N ALA A 64 12.73 0.58 -11.25
CA ALA A 64 11.49 0.51 -10.46
C ALA A 64 11.31 1.76 -9.58
N TYR A 65 12.38 2.19 -8.92
CA TYR A 65 12.37 3.42 -8.13
C TYR A 65 12.08 4.67 -8.98
N GLN A 66 12.71 4.78 -10.16
CA GLN A 66 12.46 5.90 -11.08
C GLN A 66 11.01 5.93 -11.59
N ILE A 67 10.40 4.77 -11.84
CA ILE A 67 9.00 4.66 -12.24
C ILE A 67 8.09 5.23 -11.14
N GLN A 68 8.34 4.90 -9.88
CA GLN A 68 7.56 5.44 -8.75
C GLN A 68 7.68 6.96 -8.64
N VAL A 69 8.91 7.49 -8.71
CA VAL A 69 9.16 8.95 -8.68
C VAL A 69 8.43 9.65 -9.84
N GLN A 70 8.54 9.12 -11.06
CA GLN A 70 7.87 9.68 -12.24
C GLN A 70 6.34 9.61 -12.14
N GLY A 71 5.82 8.52 -11.58
CA GLY A 71 4.39 8.35 -11.33
C GLY A 71 3.85 9.45 -10.41
N LEU A 72 4.54 9.71 -9.31
CA LEU A 72 4.16 10.78 -8.38
C LEU A 72 4.29 12.17 -9.03
N MET A 73 5.40 12.45 -9.71
CA MET A 73 5.57 13.71 -10.46
C MET A 73 4.42 13.94 -11.44
N LYS A 74 4.06 12.92 -12.21
CA LYS A 74 2.95 13.00 -13.18
C LYS A 74 1.63 13.29 -12.48
N ARG A 75 1.37 12.66 -11.34
CA ARG A 75 0.15 12.88 -10.57
C ARG A 75 0.09 14.33 -10.03
N LEU A 76 1.13 14.81 -9.39
CA LEU A 76 1.22 16.16 -8.86
C LEU A 76 1.02 17.22 -9.96
N THR A 77 1.71 17.05 -11.09
CA THR A 77 1.57 17.96 -12.24
C THR A 77 0.16 17.95 -12.82
N PHE A 78 -0.45 16.76 -12.96
CA PHE A 78 -1.78 16.62 -13.53
C PHE A 78 -2.87 17.24 -12.63
N THR A 79 -2.79 17.01 -11.33
CA THR A 79 -3.74 17.55 -10.35
C THR A 79 -3.44 19.01 -9.99
N LYS A 80 -2.31 19.58 -10.44
CA LYS A 80 -1.81 20.91 -10.07
C LYS A 80 -1.67 21.05 -8.54
N THR A 81 -1.33 19.97 -7.87
CA THR A 81 -1.10 19.92 -6.42
C THR A 81 0.39 19.99 -6.15
N GLU A 82 0.80 20.87 -5.28
CA GLU A 82 2.22 21.09 -4.93
C GLU A 82 2.60 20.48 -3.58
N ARG A 83 1.64 19.91 -2.86
CA ARG A 83 1.82 19.38 -1.51
C ARG A 83 1.40 17.91 -1.42
N VAL A 84 2.09 17.16 -0.59
CA VAL A 84 1.71 15.80 -0.23
C VAL A 84 1.65 15.64 1.28
N VAL A 85 0.70 14.83 1.73
CA VAL A 85 0.58 14.36 3.11
C VAL A 85 0.97 12.88 3.11
N ILE A 86 1.81 12.48 4.04
CA ILE A 86 2.27 11.09 4.18
C ILE A 86 2.34 10.68 5.65
N GLY A 87 1.86 9.47 5.95
CA GLY A 87 2.07 8.84 7.25
C GLY A 87 3.42 8.12 7.28
N VAL A 88 4.26 8.42 8.27
CA VAL A 88 5.59 7.83 8.43
C VAL A 88 5.62 7.01 9.70
N SER A 89 5.57 5.69 9.56
CA SER A 89 5.59 4.75 10.67
C SER A 89 6.99 4.48 11.23
N GLY A 90 8.03 4.76 10.43
CA GLY A 90 9.41 4.35 10.70
C GLY A 90 9.74 2.94 10.18
N GLY A 91 8.81 2.28 9.50
CA GLY A 91 9.02 1.04 8.74
C GLY A 91 9.55 1.31 7.33
N LEU A 92 9.91 0.23 6.62
CA LEU A 92 10.55 0.29 5.30
C LEU A 92 9.67 0.99 4.25
N ASP A 93 8.39 0.62 4.17
CA ASP A 93 7.49 1.08 3.11
C ASP A 93 7.25 2.58 3.18
N SER A 94 6.93 3.08 4.37
CA SER A 94 6.76 4.52 4.60
C SER A 94 8.07 5.31 4.42
N ALA A 95 9.22 4.71 4.76
CA ALA A 95 10.52 5.31 4.52
C ALA A 95 10.81 5.41 3.03
N HIS A 96 10.58 4.33 2.28
CA HIS A 96 10.75 4.29 0.83
C HIS A 96 9.85 5.31 0.12
N ALA A 97 8.56 5.34 0.47
CA ALA A 97 7.60 6.30 -0.09
C ALA A 97 8.00 7.76 0.20
N LEU A 98 8.49 8.05 1.41
CA LEU A 98 8.97 9.38 1.76
C LEU A 98 10.21 9.80 0.96
N ILE A 99 11.16 8.89 0.73
CA ILE A 99 12.35 9.13 -0.10
C ILE A 99 11.91 9.37 -1.57
N ALA A 100 10.99 8.57 -2.10
CA ALA A 100 10.47 8.76 -3.45
C ALA A 100 9.76 10.12 -3.60
N ALA A 101 8.96 10.51 -2.60
CA ALA A 101 8.32 11.83 -2.55
C ALA A 101 9.34 12.96 -2.55
N THR A 102 10.42 12.84 -1.77
CA THR A 102 11.48 13.86 -1.71
C THR A 102 12.14 14.04 -3.08
N HIS A 103 12.47 12.95 -3.76
CA HIS A 103 13.04 13.01 -5.12
C HIS A 103 12.06 13.58 -6.15
N ALA A 104 10.77 13.29 -6.02
CA ALA A 104 9.76 13.88 -6.90
C ALA A 104 9.68 15.40 -6.71
N MET A 105 9.70 15.89 -5.46
CA MET A 105 9.72 17.33 -5.18
C MET A 105 10.98 18.00 -5.73
N ASP A 106 12.17 17.41 -5.49
CA ASP A 106 13.42 17.93 -6.01
C ASP A 106 13.41 18.08 -7.54
N ARG A 107 12.90 17.07 -8.26
CA ARG A 107 12.80 17.09 -9.73
C ARG A 107 11.77 18.06 -10.29
N LEU A 108 10.71 18.33 -9.53
CA LEU A 108 9.71 19.33 -9.87
C LEU A 108 10.13 20.75 -9.46
N ASN A 109 11.31 20.90 -8.84
CA ASN A 109 11.78 22.16 -8.22
C ASN A 109 10.77 22.70 -7.19
N LEU A 110 10.08 21.81 -6.47
CA LEU A 110 9.20 22.15 -5.37
C LEU A 110 9.95 22.03 -4.03
N PRO A 111 9.64 22.88 -3.05
CA PRO A 111 10.25 22.80 -1.73
C PRO A 111 9.96 21.45 -1.04
N ARG A 112 10.96 20.81 -0.45
CA ARG A 112 10.75 19.61 0.38
C ARG A 112 9.83 19.88 1.57
N ALA A 113 9.73 21.11 2.03
CA ALA A 113 8.77 21.55 3.05
C ALA A 113 7.30 21.36 2.63
N ASN A 114 7.02 21.17 1.34
CA ASN A 114 5.70 20.82 0.83
C ASN A 114 5.31 19.36 1.08
N ILE A 115 6.24 18.54 1.56
CA ILE A 115 5.95 17.20 2.09
C ILE A 115 5.57 17.34 3.55
N LEU A 116 4.31 17.12 3.87
CA LEU A 116 3.76 17.15 5.21
C LEU A 116 3.75 15.73 5.77
N ALA A 117 4.79 15.39 6.50
CA ALA A 117 5.02 14.04 7.00
C ALA A 117 4.57 13.92 8.46
N TYR A 118 3.68 12.98 8.73
CA TYR A 118 3.11 12.76 10.06
C TYR A 118 3.48 11.40 10.60
N THR A 119 3.99 11.35 11.85
CA THR A 119 3.99 10.11 12.62
C THR A 119 2.79 10.09 13.55
N LEU A 120 2.05 8.97 13.53
CA LEU A 120 0.77 8.83 14.22
C LEU A 120 0.83 7.64 15.20
N PRO A 121 1.53 7.81 16.37
CA PRO A 121 1.68 6.75 17.32
C PRO A 121 0.33 6.30 17.89
N GLY A 122 0.12 4.97 17.91
CA GLY A 122 -0.98 4.29 18.57
C GLY A 122 -0.50 3.50 19.80
N PHE A 123 -1.30 2.52 20.24
CA PHE A 123 -1.01 1.74 21.44
C PHE A 123 0.18 0.79 21.30
N ALA A 124 0.43 0.27 20.08
CA ALA A 124 1.50 -0.69 19.79
C ALA A 124 2.75 -0.04 19.18
N THR A 125 2.82 1.29 19.09
CA THR A 125 3.97 1.97 18.48
C THR A 125 5.16 1.93 19.41
N SER A 126 6.29 1.35 18.95
CA SER A 126 7.54 1.31 19.72
C SER A 126 8.30 2.63 19.62
N ASP A 127 9.08 2.95 20.68
CA ASP A 127 9.95 4.14 20.66
C ASP A 127 11.00 4.06 19.53
N THR A 128 11.48 2.87 19.21
CA THR A 128 12.47 2.69 18.13
C THR A 128 11.91 3.10 16.77
N THR A 129 10.71 2.63 16.41
CA THR A 129 10.07 2.98 15.13
C THR A 129 9.72 4.46 15.08
N LYS A 130 9.21 5.01 16.18
CA LYS A 130 8.92 6.44 16.28
C LYS A 130 10.17 7.29 16.10
N ASN A 131 11.28 6.96 16.76
CA ASN A 131 12.54 7.68 16.63
C ASN A 131 13.12 7.57 15.22
N ASN A 132 12.99 6.41 14.56
CA ASN A 132 13.40 6.24 13.16
C ASN A 132 12.60 7.16 12.22
N ALA A 133 11.29 7.28 12.41
CA ALA A 133 10.45 8.20 11.66
C ALA A 133 10.94 9.65 11.81
N HIS A 134 11.13 10.12 13.03
CA HIS A 134 11.59 11.49 13.30
C HIS A 134 12.98 11.77 12.68
N ARG A 135 13.93 10.84 12.85
CA ARG A 135 15.28 10.97 12.28
C ARG A 135 15.24 11.04 10.75
N LEU A 136 14.44 10.19 10.11
CA LEU A 136 14.31 10.19 8.66
C LEU A 136 13.67 11.49 8.14
N MET A 137 12.56 11.92 8.74
CA MET A 137 11.89 13.17 8.37
C MET A 137 12.81 14.39 8.51
N ALA A 138 13.57 14.47 9.61
CA ALA A 138 14.54 15.52 9.84
C ALA A 138 15.70 15.48 8.82
N ALA A 139 16.25 14.29 8.53
CA ALA A 139 17.34 14.11 7.57
C ALA A 139 16.94 14.52 6.14
N LEU A 140 15.69 14.31 5.76
CA LEU A 140 15.18 14.68 4.45
C LEU A 140 14.75 16.16 4.35
N GLY A 141 14.64 16.87 5.47
CA GLY A 141 14.25 18.28 5.50
C GLY A 141 12.80 18.53 5.12
N VAL A 142 11.90 17.60 5.46
CA VAL A 142 10.47 17.73 5.23
C VAL A 142 9.77 18.39 6.42
N THR A 143 8.56 18.92 6.22
CA THR A 143 7.72 19.39 7.33
C THR A 143 7.20 18.19 8.09
N SER A 144 7.52 18.09 9.38
CA SER A 144 7.19 16.92 10.19
C SER A 144 6.40 17.27 11.44
N GLN A 145 5.45 16.41 11.80
CA GLN A 145 4.66 16.53 13.02
C GLN A 145 4.32 15.14 13.58
N GLU A 146 4.25 15.04 14.92
CA GLU A 146 3.69 13.88 15.62
C GLU A 146 2.27 14.20 16.06
N ILE A 147 1.32 13.27 15.81
CA ILE A 147 -0.06 13.35 16.29
C ILE A 147 -0.37 12.05 17.02
N ASP A 148 -0.56 12.13 18.33
CA ASP A 148 -0.98 10.99 19.15
C ASP A 148 -2.45 10.66 18.85
N ILE A 149 -2.70 9.51 18.22
CA ILE A 149 -4.05 9.07 17.88
C ILE A 149 -4.75 8.27 19.00
N ARG A 150 -4.06 7.97 20.09
CA ARG A 150 -4.66 7.17 21.20
C ARG A 150 -5.93 7.77 21.77
N PRO A 151 -6.06 9.12 21.95
CA PRO A 151 -7.30 9.70 22.47
C PRO A 151 -8.51 9.45 21.55
N SER A 152 -8.37 9.63 20.22
CA SER A 152 -9.45 9.39 19.26
C SER A 152 -9.76 7.88 19.13
N CYS A 153 -8.73 7.03 19.14
CA CYS A 153 -8.93 5.58 19.18
C CYS A 153 -9.69 5.13 20.42
N LEU A 154 -9.37 5.69 21.61
CA LEU A 154 -10.10 5.38 22.84
C LEU A 154 -11.56 5.80 22.76
N GLN A 155 -11.85 6.96 22.16
CA GLN A 155 -13.22 7.39 21.99
C GLN A 155 -13.99 6.43 21.06
N MET A 156 -13.41 6.09 19.90
CA MET A 156 -14.01 5.14 18.97
C MET A 156 -14.26 3.77 19.62
N LEU A 157 -13.27 3.25 20.36
CA LEU A 157 -13.42 1.97 21.09
C LEU A 157 -14.52 2.03 22.14
N LYS A 158 -14.74 3.17 22.80
CA LYS A 158 -15.87 3.38 23.72
C LYS A 158 -17.21 3.40 22.98
N ASP A 159 -17.28 4.08 21.86
CA ASP A 159 -18.52 4.23 21.08
C ASP A 159 -19.01 2.87 20.54
N ILE A 160 -18.09 1.93 20.23
CA ILE A 160 -18.42 0.56 19.81
C ILE A 160 -18.45 -0.44 20.98
N GLU A 161 -18.39 0.03 22.22
CA GLU A 161 -18.42 -0.80 23.44
C GLU A 161 -17.35 -1.90 23.48
N HIS A 162 -16.15 -1.59 22.93
CA HIS A 162 -15.07 -2.58 22.85
C HIS A 162 -14.53 -2.93 24.24
N PRO A 163 -14.31 -4.22 24.57
CA PRO A 163 -13.90 -4.68 25.89
C PRO A 163 -12.61 -4.05 26.44
N PHE A 164 -11.72 -3.59 25.56
CA PHE A 164 -10.49 -2.89 25.93
C PHE A 164 -10.77 -1.66 26.82
N THR A 165 -11.84 -0.92 26.57
CA THR A 165 -12.20 0.27 27.36
C THR A 165 -12.80 -0.07 28.73
N GLY A 166 -13.27 -1.30 28.90
CA GLY A 166 -13.73 -1.86 30.19
C GLY A 166 -12.62 -2.52 31.02
N GLY A 167 -11.36 -2.33 30.64
CA GLY A 167 -10.19 -2.87 31.35
C GLY A 167 -9.83 -4.32 31.01
N LYS A 168 -10.46 -4.91 29.98
CA LYS A 168 -10.07 -6.24 29.47
C LYS A 168 -9.02 -6.08 28.36
N PRO A 169 -7.81 -6.64 28.48
CA PRO A 169 -6.78 -6.56 27.46
C PRO A 169 -7.16 -7.43 26.25
N GLN A 170 -7.96 -6.89 25.33
CA GLN A 170 -8.35 -7.52 24.10
C GLN A 170 -7.78 -6.76 22.93
N TYR A 171 -6.91 -7.42 22.15
CA TYR A 171 -6.18 -6.88 20.99
C TYR A 171 -6.59 -7.65 19.74
N ASP A 172 -7.82 -7.47 19.31
CA ASP A 172 -8.41 -8.13 18.16
C ASP A 172 -8.39 -7.25 16.91
N ILE A 173 -8.97 -7.76 15.82
CA ILE A 173 -9.05 -7.05 14.54
C ILE A 173 -9.76 -5.69 14.69
N ALA A 174 -10.78 -5.57 15.55
CA ALA A 174 -11.47 -4.30 15.77
C ALA A 174 -10.55 -3.28 16.42
N PHE A 175 -9.76 -3.70 17.44
CA PHE A 175 -8.76 -2.86 18.08
C PHE A 175 -7.69 -2.37 17.10
N GLU A 176 -7.22 -3.22 16.19
CA GLU A 176 -6.23 -2.86 15.18
C GLU A 176 -6.83 -1.92 14.14
N ASN A 177 -8.03 -2.23 13.63
CA ASN A 177 -8.70 -1.42 12.61
C ASN A 177 -9.10 -0.02 13.10
N VAL A 178 -9.44 0.14 14.37
CA VAL A 178 -9.67 1.47 14.93
C VAL A 178 -8.41 2.34 14.80
N GLN A 179 -7.23 1.80 15.11
CA GLN A 179 -5.99 2.54 14.99
C GLN A 179 -5.62 2.83 13.52
N ALA A 180 -5.79 1.85 12.64
CA ALA A 180 -5.54 2.03 11.20
C ALA A 180 -6.51 3.07 10.59
N GLY A 181 -7.80 2.98 10.92
CA GLY A 181 -8.81 3.92 10.48
C GLY A 181 -8.56 5.35 10.96
N GLU A 182 -8.14 5.52 12.22
CA GLU A 182 -7.80 6.84 12.76
C GLU A 182 -6.58 7.46 12.06
N ARG A 183 -5.55 6.67 11.73
CA ARG A 183 -4.42 7.16 10.94
C ARG A 183 -4.87 7.67 9.58
N THR A 184 -5.60 6.85 8.83
CA THR A 184 -6.13 7.23 7.51
C THR A 184 -7.02 8.45 7.59
N SER A 185 -7.94 8.49 8.55
CA SER A 185 -8.84 9.60 8.80
C SER A 185 -8.11 10.93 9.03
N HIS A 186 -7.05 10.91 9.84
CA HIS A 186 -6.21 12.10 10.06
C HIS A 186 -5.50 12.55 8.79
N LEU A 187 -4.85 11.61 8.08
CA LEU A 187 -4.09 11.94 6.87
C LEU A 187 -4.96 12.58 5.78
N PHE A 188 -6.15 12.03 5.52
CA PHE A 188 -7.06 12.59 4.52
C PHE A 188 -7.60 13.96 4.92
N ARG A 189 -7.94 14.17 6.21
CA ARG A 189 -8.40 15.49 6.69
C ARG A 189 -7.30 16.54 6.66
N LEU A 190 -6.06 16.15 7.01
CA LEU A 190 -4.89 17.01 6.88
C LEU A 190 -4.61 17.37 5.41
N ALA A 191 -4.77 16.40 4.51
CA ALA A 191 -4.63 16.67 3.08
C ALA A 191 -5.68 17.69 2.60
N ASN A 192 -6.93 17.54 3.01
CA ASN A 192 -7.99 18.52 2.69
C ASN A 192 -7.66 19.90 3.25
N LEU A 193 -7.22 19.96 4.51
CA LEU A 193 -6.87 21.22 5.17
C LEU A 193 -5.73 21.96 4.48
N HIS A 194 -4.75 21.22 3.99
CA HIS A 194 -3.54 21.77 3.37
C HIS A 194 -3.57 21.78 1.85
N HIS A 195 -4.68 21.42 1.21
CA HIS A 195 -4.80 21.27 -0.24
C HIS A 195 -3.69 20.38 -0.81
N ALA A 196 -3.52 19.22 -0.21
CA ALA A 196 -2.46 18.26 -0.51
C ALA A 196 -3.03 16.92 -1.02
N LEU A 197 -2.18 16.13 -1.67
CA LEU A 197 -2.45 14.75 -2.04
C LEU A 197 -1.97 13.83 -0.92
N VAL A 198 -2.76 12.83 -0.54
CA VAL A 198 -2.30 11.76 0.36
C VAL A 198 -1.44 10.78 -0.44
N LEU A 199 -0.23 10.51 0.04
CA LEU A 199 0.64 9.48 -0.50
C LEU A 199 0.51 8.20 0.33
N GLY A 200 -0.02 7.15 -0.28
CA GLY A 200 -0.13 5.83 0.33
C GLY A 200 1.23 5.11 0.40
N THR A 201 1.34 4.22 1.36
CA THR A 201 2.57 3.44 1.64
C THR A 201 2.35 1.94 1.51
N GLY A 202 1.16 1.49 1.06
CA GLY A 202 0.83 0.10 0.84
C GLY A 202 1.63 -0.54 -0.31
N ASP A 203 1.85 -1.84 -0.24
CA ASP A 203 2.58 -2.61 -1.24
C ASP A 203 1.79 -3.81 -1.79
N LEU A 204 2.34 -4.45 -2.83
CA LEU A 204 1.71 -5.62 -3.46
C LEU A 204 1.77 -6.87 -2.58
N SER A 205 2.74 -6.96 -1.66
CA SER A 205 2.85 -8.09 -0.74
C SER A 205 1.73 -8.08 0.27
N GLU A 206 1.40 -6.90 0.81
CA GLU A 206 0.26 -6.70 1.71
C GLU A 206 -1.05 -7.11 1.03
N LEU A 207 -1.27 -6.65 -0.22
CA LEU A 207 -2.46 -7.01 -1.00
C LEU A 207 -2.51 -8.51 -1.33
N ALA A 208 -1.38 -9.12 -1.69
CA ALA A 208 -1.31 -10.53 -2.06
C ALA A 208 -1.56 -11.47 -0.87
N LEU A 209 -1.10 -11.08 0.32
CA LEU A 209 -1.27 -11.85 1.54
C LEU A 209 -2.57 -11.55 2.28
N GLY A 210 -3.30 -10.50 1.87
CA GLY A 210 -4.49 -10.02 2.58
C GLY A 210 -4.15 -9.38 3.93
N TRP A 211 -2.91 -9.00 4.18
CA TRP A 211 -2.44 -8.36 5.39
C TRP A 211 -2.36 -6.85 5.20
N CYS A 212 -3.47 -6.27 4.81
CA CYS A 212 -3.61 -4.83 4.63
C CYS A 212 -4.88 -4.34 5.32
N THR A 213 -4.88 -3.11 5.78
CA THR A 213 -6.07 -2.44 6.28
C THR A 213 -6.95 -2.09 5.09
N TYR A 214 -8.20 -2.57 5.07
CA TYR A 214 -9.16 -2.33 3.99
C TYR A 214 -10.37 -1.55 4.49
N GLY A 215 -11.03 -0.85 3.57
CA GLY A 215 -12.23 -0.06 3.87
C GLY A 215 -11.95 1.35 4.41
N VAL A 216 -10.97 1.50 5.28
CA VAL A 216 -10.45 2.77 5.81
C VAL A 216 -8.92 2.78 5.81
N GLY A 217 -8.32 1.88 5.05
CA GLY A 217 -6.92 1.54 5.14
C GLY A 217 -5.97 2.36 4.27
N ASP A 218 -4.69 2.05 4.40
CA ASP A 218 -3.57 2.78 3.81
C ASP A 218 -3.52 2.73 2.27
N HIS A 219 -4.24 1.80 1.67
CA HIS A 219 -4.23 1.57 0.22
C HIS A 219 -5.26 2.41 -0.56
N MET A 220 -6.00 3.26 0.10
CA MET A 220 -7.08 4.05 -0.51
C MET A 220 -6.63 5.43 -1.04
N SER A 221 -5.35 5.67 -1.14
CA SER A 221 -4.81 6.92 -1.67
C SER A 221 -4.68 6.93 -3.19
#